data_1e8f4ac5811cd91423ecc525ed1dc449
#
_entry.id   1e8f4ac5811cd91423ecc525ed1dc449
#
_cell.length_a   1.000
_cell.length_b   1.000
_cell.length_c   1.000
_cell.angle_alpha   90.00
_cell.angle_beta   90.00
_cell.angle_gamma   90.00
#
_symmetry.space_group_name_H-M   'P 1'
#
loop_
_entity.id
_entity.type
_entity.pdbx_description
1 polymer ?
#
loop_
_entity_poly.entity_id
_entity_poly.type
_entity_poly.pdbx_seq_one_letter_code
_entity_poly.pdbx_strand_id
1 'polypeptide(L)'
;MAVKTTWVVALALAAPAALAQEGGAEEWHYAGALTGTPQYPEGFAHFDYVNVDAPKGGELRMPGIGTFDSLNPIPYGGNKATGLALVFETLMTPSQDEINAQYGLLAEAFRYPDDYSEVTYRLRPEAKFSDGMPVTAEDVVFSFDSFKTLNATYANYYRHVTSAEVTGEREVTFHFDEKGNRELPQIVGQLMVLPKHWFEGDTPHDVSASTLEKIVGSGPYKIGEINPGSSITYTLDDDYWGKDLGVNVGRNNFGSIKYLYYSDFDVAFVGFRAHDFDFWIETKAKRWATEYEFPAAKDGSVKREAVPNPLRSTGIMQALVPNNRRAPFNDERVREALIYALDFETINKTQLNDAYSRDNSFWFGTDLASAGLPEGEELDILQSVKDEVPAEIFDEPNTLPVAGTPEKFRDNLRHAFELLKEAGFERRGTQMVDVKTGKPFTFEILLDNPSLQTVVLPYVEDLRKIGIEASIRLVDSSQYQNRVNDFDYDMIWELWAQSLSPGNEQFNYWGSRSVDQPGSQNYAGISDPGIDALIEKVVFADDRDTLVAATKALDRVLLAHNFIIPLYYSTDYRIAYWNTIAHPAEFPEYGLDFPDAWWSTEAE
;
A
#
# COMPACT_ATOMS: atom_id res chain seq x y z
N MET A 1 97.05 -29.53 -5.33
CA MET A 1 96.20 -29.94 -4.22
C MET A 1 94.97 -29.00 -4.18
N ALA A 2 93.82 -29.49 -4.63
CA ALA A 2 92.62 -28.67 -4.76
C ALA A 2 91.71 -28.95 -3.58
N VAL A 3 91.33 -27.92 -2.85
CA VAL A 3 90.34 -27.96 -1.78
C VAL A 3 88.99 -27.65 -2.40
N LYS A 4 88.06 -28.60 -2.33
CA LYS A 4 86.64 -28.42 -2.74
C LYS A 4 85.86 -27.87 -1.54
N THR A 5 85.35 -26.64 -1.68
CA THR A 5 84.41 -26.03 -0.71
C THR A 5 83.00 -26.38 -1.13
N THR A 6 82.24 -27.10 -0.28
CA THR A 6 80.85 -27.49 -0.48
C THR A 6 79.97 -26.41 0.11
N TRP A 7 79.11 -25.80 -0.72
CA TRP A 7 78.07 -24.89 -0.27
C TRP A 7 76.81 -25.68 0.07
N VAL A 8 76.35 -25.56 1.29
CA VAL A 8 75.03 -26.07 1.73
C VAL A 8 74.01 -24.93 1.50
N VAL A 9 73.11 -25.15 0.54
CA VAL A 9 71.97 -24.22 0.36
C VAL A 9 70.84 -24.70 1.29
N ALA A 10 70.53 -23.88 2.28
CA ALA A 10 69.34 -24.05 3.13
C ALA A 10 68.13 -23.51 2.40
N LEU A 11 67.22 -24.39 1.94
CA LEU A 11 65.90 -24.00 1.42
C LEU A 11 65.03 -23.59 2.61
N ALA A 12 64.72 -22.31 2.77
CA ALA A 12 63.70 -21.82 3.66
C ALA A 12 62.32 -21.99 2.96
N LEU A 13 61.52 -22.93 3.48
CA LEU A 13 60.10 -23.06 3.14
C LEU A 13 59.35 -21.84 3.74
N ALA A 14 59.06 -20.85 2.90
CA ALA A 14 58.10 -19.82 3.24
C ALA A 14 56.68 -20.39 3.10
N ALA A 15 55.98 -20.58 4.21
CA ALA A 15 54.54 -20.80 4.22
C ALA A 15 53.82 -19.58 3.65
N PRO A 16 52.82 -19.70 2.76
CA PRO A 16 52.01 -18.59 2.32
C PRO A 16 51.24 -18.08 3.57
N ALA A 17 51.47 -16.83 3.96
CA ALA A 17 50.59 -16.12 4.84
C ALA A 17 49.23 -16.03 4.08
N ALA A 18 48.21 -16.65 4.62
CA ALA A 18 46.84 -16.38 4.23
C ALA A 18 46.60 -14.89 4.54
N LEU A 19 46.56 -14.09 3.49
CA LEU A 19 45.96 -12.76 3.57
C LEU A 19 44.51 -13.00 3.94
N ALA A 20 44.17 -12.76 5.21
CA ALA A 20 42.81 -12.48 5.59
C ALA A 20 42.39 -11.30 4.70
N GLN A 21 41.47 -11.53 3.79
CA GLN A 21 40.74 -10.47 3.14
C GLN A 21 40.10 -9.66 4.26
N GLU A 22 40.65 -8.49 4.56
CA GLU A 22 39.93 -7.48 5.33
C GLU A 22 38.68 -7.23 4.49
N GLY A 23 37.51 -7.63 4.99
CA GLY A 23 36.23 -7.22 4.46
C GLY A 23 36.27 -5.69 4.37
N GLY A 24 36.09 -5.13 3.19
CA GLY A 24 36.01 -3.69 3.01
C GLY A 24 34.94 -3.18 3.99
N ALA A 25 35.22 -2.08 4.68
CA ALA A 25 34.22 -1.46 5.56
C ALA A 25 33.00 -1.13 4.67
N GLU A 26 31.83 -1.62 5.07
CA GLU A 26 30.57 -1.32 4.39
C GLU A 26 30.38 0.19 4.29
N GLU A 27 29.98 0.65 3.08
CA GLU A 27 29.78 2.08 2.83
C GLU A 27 28.49 2.58 3.50
N TRP A 28 28.56 3.79 4.07
CA TRP A 28 27.39 4.45 4.63
C TRP A 28 26.62 5.20 3.54
N HIS A 29 25.31 4.94 3.47
CA HIS A 29 24.38 5.56 2.53
C HIS A 29 23.44 6.51 3.26
N TYR A 30 23.29 7.75 2.78
CA TYR A 30 22.35 8.75 3.30
C TYR A 30 20.92 8.59 2.73
N ALA A 31 20.80 7.87 1.62
CA ALA A 31 19.56 7.59 0.89
C ALA A 31 19.65 6.22 0.21
N GLY A 32 18.52 5.62 -0.08
CA GLY A 32 18.43 4.36 -0.81
C GLY A 32 17.23 4.32 -1.71
N ALA A 33 17.36 3.65 -2.86
CA ALA A 33 16.28 3.33 -3.76
C ALA A 33 16.27 1.82 -4.02
N LEU A 34 15.09 1.22 -4.16
CA LEU A 34 14.98 -0.20 -4.51
C LEU A 34 15.53 -0.45 -5.92
N THR A 35 15.39 0.52 -6.80
CA THR A 35 15.91 0.50 -8.16
C THR A 35 16.47 1.86 -8.52
N GLY A 36 17.59 1.87 -9.24
CA GLY A 36 18.24 3.11 -9.66
C GLY A 36 19.06 3.78 -8.56
N THR A 37 19.26 5.07 -8.69
CA THR A 37 20.06 5.90 -7.76
C THR A 37 19.18 7.04 -7.27
N PRO A 38 19.18 7.36 -5.96
CA PRO A 38 18.45 8.51 -5.43
C PRO A 38 18.80 9.80 -6.18
N GLN A 39 17.78 10.61 -6.49
CA GLN A 39 17.91 11.84 -7.29
C GLN A 39 18.63 12.95 -6.51
N TYR A 40 18.32 13.10 -5.23
CA TYR A 40 18.84 14.17 -4.40
C TYR A 40 20.19 13.79 -3.79
N PRO A 41 21.23 14.63 -3.92
CA PRO A 41 22.55 14.34 -3.36
C PRO A 41 22.58 14.49 -1.85
N GLU A 42 23.59 13.91 -1.19
CA GLU A 42 23.79 14.09 0.25
C GLU A 42 23.82 15.59 0.62
N GLY A 43 23.05 15.95 1.65
CA GLY A 43 22.96 17.33 2.10
C GLY A 43 22.16 18.26 1.18
N PHE A 44 21.28 17.73 0.34
CA PHE A 44 20.38 18.55 -0.48
C PHE A 44 19.57 19.52 0.37
N ALA A 45 19.22 20.67 -0.23
CA ALA A 45 18.59 21.76 0.52
C ALA A 45 17.09 21.56 0.78
N HIS A 46 16.38 20.98 -0.18
CA HIS A 46 14.94 20.70 -0.14
C HIS A 46 14.54 19.80 -1.31
N PHE A 47 13.39 19.18 -1.26
CA PHE A 47 12.78 18.53 -2.42
C PHE A 47 12.35 19.56 -3.47
N ASP A 48 12.40 19.20 -4.76
CA ASP A 48 12.12 20.14 -5.87
C ASP A 48 10.62 20.53 -5.94
N TYR A 49 9.73 19.70 -5.43
CA TYR A 49 8.29 19.90 -5.47
C TYR A 49 7.72 20.77 -4.33
N VAL A 50 8.54 21.24 -3.39
CA VAL A 50 8.06 22.08 -2.27
C VAL A 50 8.21 23.58 -2.58
N ASN A 51 7.40 24.39 -1.92
CA ASN A 51 7.59 25.84 -1.87
C ASN A 51 8.37 26.22 -0.60
N VAL A 52 9.66 26.54 -0.75
CA VAL A 52 10.51 26.93 0.39
C VAL A 52 10.08 28.23 1.08
N ASP A 53 9.37 29.10 0.35
CA ASP A 53 8.85 30.37 0.84
C ASP A 53 7.40 30.25 1.34
N ALA A 54 6.87 29.01 1.48
CA ALA A 54 5.52 28.80 2.01
C ALA A 54 5.38 29.41 3.42
N PRO A 55 4.35 30.24 3.68
CA PRO A 55 4.14 30.81 4.99
C PRO A 55 3.88 29.72 6.03
N LYS A 56 4.44 29.91 7.23
CA LYS A 56 4.22 29.03 8.37
C LYS A 56 3.11 29.58 9.26
N GLY A 57 2.20 28.73 9.72
CA GLY A 57 1.12 29.11 10.64
C GLY A 57 -0.27 28.82 10.08
N GLY A 58 -1.29 29.40 10.71
CA GLY A 58 -2.69 29.12 10.40
C GLY A 58 -3.16 27.73 10.86
N GLU A 59 -4.44 27.44 10.67
CA GLU A 59 -5.06 26.16 11.03
C GLU A 59 -5.53 25.46 9.76
N LEU A 60 -5.22 24.15 9.64
CA LEU A 60 -5.84 23.23 8.69
C LEU A 60 -6.91 22.40 9.40
N ARG A 61 -8.14 22.44 8.94
CA ARG A 61 -9.21 21.57 9.44
C ARG A 61 -9.47 20.44 8.46
N MET A 62 -9.59 19.23 8.99
CA MET A 62 -9.74 17.99 8.22
C MET A 62 -10.90 17.15 8.73
N PRO A 63 -11.54 16.33 7.89
CA PRO A 63 -12.53 15.38 8.36
C PRO A 63 -11.87 14.10 8.90
N GLY A 64 -12.38 13.60 10.01
CA GLY A 64 -12.24 12.20 10.44
C GLY A 64 -13.56 11.48 10.22
N ILE A 65 -13.54 10.20 9.88
CA ILE A 65 -14.74 9.39 9.74
C ILE A 65 -14.84 8.38 10.89
N GLY A 66 -16.03 8.25 11.47
CA GLY A 66 -16.29 7.38 12.61
C GLY A 66 -15.97 8.06 13.94
N THR A 67 -15.07 7.45 14.72
CA THR A 67 -14.67 7.91 16.06
C THR A 67 -13.25 7.45 16.38
N PHE A 68 -12.68 7.91 17.51
CA PHE A 68 -11.42 7.41 18.03
C PHE A 68 -11.48 7.22 19.55
N ASP A 69 -10.68 6.27 20.05
CA ASP A 69 -10.54 5.94 21.48
C ASP A 69 -9.08 5.64 21.85
N SER A 70 -8.14 5.79 20.92
CA SER A 70 -6.72 5.54 21.15
C SER A 70 -5.80 6.54 20.47
N LEU A 71 -4.76 6.97 21.22
CA LEU A 71 -3.59 7.71 20.73
C LEU A 71 -2.34 6.81 20.66
N ASN A 72 -2.46 5.54 21.08
CA ASN A 72 -1.38 4.57 20.97
C ASN A 72 -1.41 3.91 19.57
N PRO A 73 -0.35 4.07 18.74
CA PRO A 73 -0.33 3.51 17.40
C PRO A 73 -0.08 1.99 17.35
N ILE A 74 0.42 1.39 18.45
CA ILE A 74 0.93 0.01 18.46
C ILE A 74 -0.19 -1.03 18.41
N PRO A 75 -1.16 -1.11 19.36
CA PRO A 75 -2.09 -2.23 19.42
C PRO A 75 -2.92 -2.36 18.14
N TYR A 76 -3.20 -3.58 17.71
CA TYR A 76 -4.10 -3.82 16.58
C TYR A 76 -5.53 -3.36 16.87
N GLY A 77 -5.99 -3.47 18.12
CA GLY A 77 -7.33 -3.08 18.56
C GLY A 77 -7.48 -1.57 18.83
N GLY A 78 -8.73 -1.13 18.97
CA GLY A 78 -9.12 0.26 19.20
C GLY A 78 -9.18 1.10 17.93
N ASN A 79 -9.92 2.22 18.01
CA ASN A 79 -10.00 3.20 16.92
C ASN A 79 -8.93 4.28 17.14
N LYS A 80 -7.87 4.24 16.35
CA LYS A 80 -6.79 5.23 16.44
C LYS A 80 -7.23 6.59 15.94
N ALA A 81 -6.76 7.65 16.60
CA ALA A 81 -7.02 9.01 16.14
C ALA A 81 -6.37 9.24 14.77
N THR A 82 -7.12 9.85 13.86
CA THR A 82 -6.61 10.28 12.55
C THR A 82 -5.50 11.31 12.75
N GLY A 83 -4.44 11.23 11.95
CA GLY A 83 -3.32 12.18 12.00
C GLY A 83 -2.22 11.84 13.02
N LEU A 84 -2.24 10.69 13.70
CA LEU A 84 -1.18 10.30 14.66
C LEU A 84 0.22 10.26 14.03
N ALA A 85 0.33 9.97 12.74
CA ALA A 85 1.61 9.99 12.03
C ALA A 85 2.32 11.36 12.04
N LEU A 86 1.58 12.45 12.26
CA LEU A 86 2.15 13.81 12.42
C LEU A 86 3.04 13.95 13.66
N VAL A 87 2.87 13.05 14.64
CA VAL A 87 3.55 13.12 15.94
C VAL A 87 4.82 12.30 15.98
N PHE A 88 4.93 11.29 15.11
CA PHE A 88 6.03 10.32 15.14
C PHE A 88 6.79 10.32 13.83
N GLU A 89 8.06 10.05 13.89
CA GLU A 89 8.91 9.90 12.72
C GLU A 89 9.43 8.48 12.54
N THR A 90 9.88 8.21 11.33
CA THR A 90 10.51 6.97 10.92
C THR A 90 12.02 7.16 10.78
N LEU A 91 12.77 6.06 10.63
CA LEU A 91 14.22 6.14 10.42
C LEU A 91 14.54 6.87 9.09
N MET A 92 13.75 6.58 8.06
CA MET A 92 13.87 7.17 6.72
C MET A 92 12.52 7.76 6.29
N THR A 93 12.52 8.72 5.36
CA THR A 93 11.32 9.30 4.75
C THR A 93 11.33 9.14 3.24
N PRO A 94 10.18 8.81 2.59
CA PRO A 94 10.13 8.68 1.14
C PRO A 94 10.15 10.05 0.44
N SER A 95 10.67 10.08 -0.80
CA SER A 95 10.42 11.14 -1.76
C SER A 95 9.07 10.89 -2.47
N GLN A 96 8.37 11.97 -2.85
CA GLN A 96 7.08 11.88 -3.58
C GLN A 96 7.27 12.05 -5.10
N ASP A 97 8.50 12.32 -5.56
CA ASP A 97 8.84 12.47 -6.99
C ASP A 97 9.82 11.38 -7.48
N GLU A 98 10.07 10.35 -6.68
CA GLU A 98 10.92 9.22 -7.01
C GLU A 98 10.27 7.88 -6.70
N ILE A 99 10.54 6.90 -7.54
CA ILE A 99 10.07 5.52 -7.31
C ILE A 99 10.84 4.92 -6.14
N ASN A 100 10.16 4.74 -5.00
CA ASN A 100 10.67 4.01 -3.83
C ASN A 100 12.07 4.44 -3.35
N ALA A 101 12.39 5.73 -3.47
CA ALA A 101 13.55 6.33 -2.85
C ALA A 101 13.20 6.81 -1.44
N GLN A 102 14.10 6.55 -0.48
CA GLN A 102 14.00 6.97 0.90
C GLN A 102 15.26 7.74 1.30
N TYR A 103 15.06 8.79 2.08
CA TYR A 103 16.12 9.68 2.56
C TYR A 103 16.18 9.68 4.08
N GLY A 104 17.37 9.89 4.64
CA GLY A 104 17.56 9.90 6.08
C GLY A 104 16.73 10.94 6.81
N LEU A 105 15.92 10.49 7.80
CA LEU A 105 15.12 11.31 8.70
C LEU A 105 15.66 11.19 10.13
N LEU A 106 15.16 10.30 10.98
CA LEU A 106 15.79 10.02 12.28
C LEU A 106 17.18 9.42 12.14
N ALA A 107 17.40 8.59 11.11
CA ALA A 107 18.73 8.12 10.74
C ALA A 107 19.42 9.12 9.82
N GLU A 108 20.71 9.40 10.07
CA GLU A 108 21.56 10.17 9.16
C GLU A 108 22.10 9.32 8.00
N ALA A 109 22.29 8.02 8.26
CA ALA A 109 22.82 7.07 7.29
C ALA A 109 22.48 5.63 7.68
N PHE A 110 22.64 4.72 6.72
CA PHE A 110 22.54 3.28 6.92
C PHE A 110 23.60 2.54 6.08
N ARG A 111 23.89 1.29 6.44
CA ARG A 111 24.80 0.40 5.70
C ARG A 111 24.29 -1.03 5.78
N TYR A 112 24.62 -1.82 4.78
CA TYR A 112 24.29 -3.25 4.70
C TYR A 112 25.35 -4.00 3.91
N PRO A 113 25.55 -5.32 4.16
CA PRO A 113 26.41 -6.17 3.32
C PRO A 113 25.77 -6.45 1.96
N ASP A 114 26.57 -6.86 0.98
CA ASP A 114 26.13 -7.18 -0.38
C ASP A 114 25.02 -8.24 -0.43
N ASP A 115 24.95 -9.12 0.57
CA ASP A 115 23.94 -10.17 0.65
C ASP A 115 22.65 -9.76 1.37
N TYR A 116 22.54 -8.50 1.80
CA TYR A 116 21.38 -7.96 2.53
C TYR A 116 20.96 -8.80 3.75
N SER A 117 21.91 -9.46 4.43
CA SER A 117 21.62 -10.28 5.61
C SER A 117 21.33 -9.47 6.87
N GLU A 118 21.68 -8.19 6.87
CA GLU A 118 21.41 -7.23 7.95
C GLU A 118 21.45 -5.80 7.41
N VAL A 119 20.99 -4.84 8.22
CA VAL A 119 21.19 -3.41 7.98
C VAL A 119 21.48 -2.71 9.31
N THR A 120 22.44 -1.80 9.30
CA THR A 120 22.74 -0.92 10.44
C THR A 120 22.33 0.51 10.10
N TYR A 121 21.47 1.10 10.94
CA TYR A 121 21.09 2.52 10.88
C TYR A 121 21.86 3.31 11.93
N ARG A 122 22.33 4.51 11.56
CA ARG A 122 22.96 5.47 12.48
C ARG A 122 22.03 6.65 12.68
N LEU A 123 21.62 6.86 13.93
CA LEU A 123 20.72 7.95 14.31
C LEU A 123 21.44 9.31 14.30
N ARG A 124 20.71 10.37 13.99
CA ARG A 124 21.19 11.75 14.09
C ARG A 124 21.43 12.13 15.55
N PRO A 125 22.52 12.81 15.86
CA PRO A 125 22.81 13.22 17.24
C PRO A 125 21.84 14.31 17.76
N GLU A 126 21.22 15.08 16.85
CA GLU A 126 20.24 16.12 17.16
C GLU A 126 18.82 15.63 17.32
N ALA A 127 18.52 14.37 16.94
CA ALA A 127 17.18 13.80 17.02
C ALA A 127 16.68 13.73 18.46
N LYS A 128 15.50 14.31 18.71
CA LYS A 128 14.89 14.34 20.05
C LYS A 128 13.37 14.28 19.99
N PHE A 129 12.79 13.78 21.06
CA PHE A 129 11.35 13.86 21.28
C PHE A 129 10.93 15.28 21.69
N SER A 130 9.64 15.57 21.60
CA SER A 130 9.05 16.88 21.89
C SER A 130 9.13 17.31 23.37
N ASP A 131 9.51 16.42 24.27
CA ASP A 131 9.83 16.70 25.67
C ASP A 131 11.33 16.99 25.90
N GLY A 132 12.13 16.96 24.83
CA GLY A 132 13.55 17.25 24.82
C GLY A 132 14.47 16.04 25.09
N MET A 133 13.92 14.85 25.37
CA MET A 133 14.72 13.62 25.50
C MET A 133 15.27 13.22 24.12
N PRO A 134 16.55 12.75 24.05
CA PRO A 134 17.13 12.30 22.78
C PRO A 134 16.43 11.04 22.28
N VAL A 135 16.35 10.88 20.94
CA VAL A 135 15.98 9.60 20.33
C VAL A 135 17.21 8.69 20.35
N THR A 136 17.06 7.49 20.88
CA THR A 136 18.16 6.55 21.11
C THR A 136 17.97 5.26 20.29
N ALA A 137 19.04 4.48 20.15
CA ALA A 137 18.99 3.16 19.54
C ALA A 137 18.07 2.19 20.31
N GLU A 138 17.96 2.37 21.64
CA GLU A 138 17.05 1.62 22.50
C GLU A 138 15.57 1.92 22.21
N ASP A 139 15.22 3.16 21.80
CA ASP A 139 13.87 3.52 21.37
C ASP A 139 13.50 2.80 20.08
N VAL A 140 14.45 2.65 19.16
CA VAL A 140 14.26 1.93 17.89
C VAL A 140 14.01 0.44 18.15
N VAL A 141 14.84 -0.21 18.97
CA VAL A 141 14.67 -1.63 19.35
C VAL A 141 13.32 -1.83 20.06
N PHE A 142 13.00 -0.99 21.03
CA PHE A 142 11.72 -1.00 21.74
C PHE A 142 10.52 -0.90 20.76
N SER A 143 10.59 0.00 19.79
CA SER A 143 9.54 0.21 18.81
C SER A 143 9.35 -1.01 17.93
N PHE A 144 10.43 -1.55 17.39
CA PHE A 144 10.40 -2.76 16.55
C PHE A 144 9.78 -3.95 17.30
N ASP A 145 10.27 -4.24 18.51
CA ASP A 145 9.79 -5.36 19.32
C ASP A 145 8.30 -5.19 19.68
N SER A 146 7.89 -3.97 20.03
CA SER A 146 6.51 -3.66 20.37
C SER A 146 5.57 -3.83 19.19
N PHE A 147 5.90 -3.27 18.04
CA PHE A 147 5.08 -3.43 16.82
C PHE A 147 5.01 -4.89 16.38
N LYS A 148 6.13 -5.59 16.32
CA LYS A 148 6.18 -6.99 15.89
C LYS A 148 5.43 -7.93 16.83
N THR A 149 5.44 -7.65 18.14
CA THR A 149 4.81 -8.53 19.15
C THR A 149 3.32 -8.24 19.32
N LEU A 150 2.91 -6.98 19.26
CA LEU A 150 1.56 -6.54 19.65
C LEU A 150 0.63 -6.27 18.47
N ASN A 151 1.14 -6.32 17.23
CA ASN A 151 0.36 -6.03 16.04
C ASN A 151 0.60 -7.07 14.96
N ALA A 152 -0.42 -7.89 14.69
CA ALA A 152 -0.33 -8.99 13.72
C ALA A 152 0.04 -8.53 12.30
N THR A 153 -0.40 -7.34 11.88
CA THR A 153 -0.04 -6.77 10.58
C THR A 153 1.47 -6.50 10.50
N TYR A 154 2.04 -5.87 11.52
CA TYR A 154 3.48 -5.63 11.58
C TYR A 154 4.28 -6.91 11.81
N ALA A 155 3.76 -7.88 12.58
CA ALA A 155 4.38 -9.20 12.72
C ALA A 155 4.56 -9.89 11.36
N ASN A 156 3.57 -9.79 10.49
CA ASN A 156 3.66 -10.30 9.12
C ASN A 156 4.58 -9.46 8.23
N TYR A 157 4.50 -8.13 8.33
CA TYR A 157 5.34 -7.21 7.56
C TYR A 157 6.83 -7.38 7.87
N TYR A 158 7.18 -7.49 9.15
CA TYR A 158 8.56 -7.72 9.63
C TYR A 158 8.91 -9.21 9.82
N ARG A 159 8.22 -10.13 9.15
CA ARG A 159 8.43 -11.58 9.37
C ARG A 159 9.88 -12.03 9.15
N HIS A 160 10.57 -11.46 8.15
CA HIS A 160 11.95 -11.75 7.81
C HIS A 160 12.99 -10.97 8.62
N VAL A 161 12.55 -10.08 9.50
CA VAL A 161 13.40 -9.35 10.46
C VAL A 161 13.42 -10.14 11.75
N THR A 162 14.52 -10.81 12.06
CA THR A 162 14.62 -11.71 13.23
C THR A 162 14.81 -10.96 14.54
N SER A 163 15.65 -9.93 14.53
CA SER A 163 15.95 -9.10 15.71
C SER A 163 16.39 -7.70 15.32
N ALA A 164 16.30 -6.79 16.29
CA ALA A 164 16.94 -5.48 16.28
C ALA A 164 17.87 -5.39 17.49
N GLU A 165 19.09 -4.90 17.32
CA GLU A 165 20.10 -4.82 18.38
C GLU A 165 20.79 -3.46 18.39
N VAL A 166 21.08 -2.94 19.59
CA VAL A 166 21.93 -1.76 19.78
C VAL A 166 23.38 -2.18 19.56
N THR A 167 24.00 -1.72 18.48
CA THR A 167 25.37 -2.07 18.11
C THR A 167 26.39 -0.95 18.31
N GLY A 168 25.90 0.26 18.62
CA GLY A 168 26.73 1.42 18.94
C GLY A 168 25.94 2.48 19.70
N GLU A 169 26.56 3.58 20.12
CA GLU A 169 25.92 4.66 20.88
C GLU A 169 24.69 5.23 20.16
N ARG A 170 24.72 5.29 18.81
CA ARG A 170 23.65 5.76 17.94
C ARG A 170 23.36 4.77 16.81
N GLU A 171 23.80 3.51 16.93
CA GLU A 171 23.67 2.52 15.87
C GLU A 171 22.76 1.37 16.32
N VAL A 172 21.83 1.02 15.45
CA VAL A 172 20.92 -0.12 15.59
C VAL A 172 21.05 -1.02 14.37
N THR A 173 21.24 -2.32 14.60
CA THR A 173 21.34 -3.32 13.53
C THR A 173 20.12 -4.22 13.55
N PHE A 174 19.50 -4.39 12.39
CA PHE A 174 18.41 -5.34 12.16
C PHE A 174 18.97 -6.55 11.40
N HIS A 175 18.68 -7.74 11.88
CA HIS A 175 19.11 -9.00 11.28
C HIS A 175 17.98 -9.67 10.54
N PHE A 176 18.28 -10.28 9.39
CA PHE A 176 17.32 -10.91 8.51
C PHE A 176 17.57 -12.42 8.42
N ASP A 177 16.51 -13.23 8.24
CA ASP A 177 16.62 -14.68 7.98
C ASP A 177 16.65 -15.02 6.49
N GLU A 178 16.55 -14.01 5.62
CA GLU A 178 16.57 -14.12 4.17
C GLU A 178 17.73 -13.28 3.61
N LYS A 179 18.42 -13.81 2.61
CA LYS A 179 19.54 -13.14 1.94
C LYS A 179 19.16 -12.78 0.51
N GLY A 180 19.79 -11.74 -0.04
CA GLY A 180 19.53 -11.26 -1.39
C GLY A 180 18.25 -10.44 -1.54
N ASN A 181 17.49 -10.26 -0.48
CA ASN A 181 16.27 -9.45 -0.50
C ASN A 181 16.61 -7.98 -0.17
N ARG A 182 16.76 -7.16 -1.22
CA ARG A 182 17.14 -5.75 -1.13
C ARG A 182 16.05 -4.85 -0.52
N GLU A 183 14.81 -5.34 -0.40
CA GLU A 183 13.72 -4.57 0.18
C GLU A 183 13.79 -4.50 1.70
N LEU A 184 14.35 -5.54 2.35
CA LEU A 184 14.39 -5.64 3.81
C LEU A 184 15.06 -4.44 4.51
N PRO A 185 16.19 -3.89 4.03
CA PRO A 185 16.73 -2.66 4.58
C PRO A 185 15.74 -1.49 4.55
N GLN A 186 15.00 -1.31 3.45
CA GLN A 186 14.03 -0.20 3.33
C GLN A 186 12.76 -0.43 4.15
N ILE A 187 12.32 -1.68 4.30
CA ILE A 187 11.18 -2.03 5.15
C ILE A 187 11.39 -1.55 6.58
N VAL A 188 12.55 -1.81 7.18
CA VAL A 188 12.84 -1.36 8.55
C VAL A 188 13.12 0.14 8.62
N GLY A 189 13.51 0.79 7.51
CA GLY A 189 13.62 2.24 7.40
C GLY A 189 12.29 2.98 7.63
N GLN A 190 11.17 2.31 7.39
CA GLN A 190 9.80 2.83 7.61
C GLN A 190 9.33 2.64 9.07
N LEU A 191 10.14 2.08 9.95
CA LEU A 191 9.77 1.87 11.35
C LEU A 191 9.51 3.21 12.04
N MET A 192 8.28 3.39 12.55
CA MET A 192 7.92 4.51 13.42
C MET A 192 8.62 4.34 14.78
N VAL A 193 9.35 5.38 15.22
CA VAL A 193 10.10 5.33 16.47
C VAL A 193 9.31 5.96 17.60
N LEU A 194 9.15 5.20 18.68
CA LEU A 194 8.33 5.54 19.85
C LEU A 194 9.21 5.79 21.08
N PRO A 195 8.80 6.67 22.00
CA PRO A 195 9.56 7.04 23.19
C PRO A 195 9.50 5.92 24.25
N LYS A 196 10.53 5.07 24.32
CA LYS A 196 10.63 4.02 25.33
C LYS A 196 10.47 4.58 26.74
N HIS A 197 11.06 5.76 27.01
CA HIS A 197 10.99 6.41 28.33
C HIS A 197 9.57 6.81 28.73
N TRP A 198 8.67 7.08 27.79
CA TRP A 198 7.25 7.34 28.07
C TRP A 198 6.53 6.06 28.51
N PHE A 199 6.85 4.92 27.90
CA PHE A 199 6.24 3.62 28.21
C PHE A 199 6.86 2.96 29.45
N GLU A 200 8.19 3.03 29.62
CA GLU A 200 8.94 2.29 30.64
C GLU A 200 9.62 3.17 31.71
N GLY A 201 9.38 4.50 31.70
CA GLY A 201 9.99 5.46 32.61
C GLY A 201 9.39 5.46 34.02
N ASP A 202 9.59 6.58 34.75
CA ASP A 202 9.14 6.73 36.15
C ASP A 202 7.62 6.58 36.33
N THR A 203 6.84 6.91 35.31
CA THR A 203 5.40 6.68 35.25
C THR A 203 5.11 5.81 34.03
N PRO A 204 5.20 4.48 34.16
CA PRO A 204 5.07 3.59 33.03
C PRO A 204 3.63 3.53 32.51
N HIS A 205 3.50 3.41 31.16
CA HIS A 205 2.24 3.26 30.47
C HIS A 205 2.18 1.89 29.78
N ASP A 206 1.02 1.27 29.79
CA ASP A 206 0.84 -0.04 29.15
C ASP A 206 0.91 0.11 27.62
N VAL A 207 1.98 -0.40 27.03
CA VAL A 207 2.24 -0.37 25.58
C VAL A 207 1.19 -1.12 24.76
N SER A 208 0.47 -2.06 25.37
CA SER A 208 -0.57 -2.86 24.74
C SER A 208 -1.97 -2.25 24.84
N ALA A 209 -2.15 -1.21 25.64
CA ALA A 209 -3.46 -0.63 25.90
C ALA A 209 -3.82 0.53 24.97
N SER A 210 -5.08 0.65 24.64
CA SER A 210 -5.65 1.89 24.10
C SER A 210 -5.60 2.98 25.16
N THR A 211 -5.18 4.18 24.79
CA THR A 211 -5.09 5.31 25.70
C THR A 211 -5.43 6.63 25.00
N LEU A 212 -5.99 7.58 25.74
CA LEU A 212 -6.16 8.97 25.31
C LEU A 212 -5.15 9.90 25.99
N GLU A 213 -4.16 9.35 26.71
CA GLU A 213 -3.04 10.13 27.22
C GLU A 213 -2.13 10.56 26.08
N LYS A 214 -1.65 11.81 26.15
CA LYS A 214 -0.83 12.40 25.11
C LYS A 214 0.56 11.78 25.10
N ILE A 215 0.84 10.97 24.11
CA ILE A 215 2.16 10.38 23.89
C ILE A 215 3.05 11.48 23.30
N VAL A 216 4.30 11.59 23.78
CA VAL A 216 5.32 12.44 23.17
C VAL A 216 5.87 11.74 21.93
N GLY A 217 6.20 12.50 20.89
CA GLY A 217 6.79 11.97 19.67
C GLY A 217 7.96 12.81 19.20
N SER A 218 8.63 12.36 18.17
CA SER A 218 9.78 13.04 17.55
C SER A 218 9.40 13.90 16.36
N GLY A 219 8.13 13.81 15.92
CA GLY A 219 7.62 14.47 14.72
C GLY A 219 7.37 15.97 14.88
N PRO A 220 7.03 16.64 13.76
CA PRO A 220 6.86 18.09 13.72
C PRO A 220 5.66 18.61 14.51
N TYR A 221 4.70 17.74 14.85
CA TYR A 221 3.51 18.14 15.60
C TYR A 221 3.41 17.42 16.95
N LYS A 222 2.81 18.13 17.92
CA LYS A 222 2.44 17.61 19.25
C LYS A 222 0.94 17.43 19.36
N ILE A 223 0.48 16.46 20.14
CA ILE A 223 -0.94 16.28 20.44
C ILE A 223 -1.45 17.45 21.25
N GLY A 224 -2.32 18.24 20.67
CA GLY A 224 -2.96 19.43 21.28
C GLY A 224 -4.24 19.11 22.04
N GLU A 225 -5.34 19.79 21.70
CA GLU A 225 -6.65 19.57 22.31
C GLU A 225 -7.28 18.26 21.84
N ILE A 226 -7.90 17.53 22.77
CA ILE A 226 -8.61 16.29 22.51
C ILE A 226 -10.03 16.42 23.02
N ASN A 227 -11.01 16.23 22.15
CA ASN A 227 -12.41 16.02 22.49
C ASN A 227 -12.77 14.59 22.07
N PRO A 228 -12.77 13.61 22.99
CA PRO A 228 -12.84 12.20 22.68
C PRO A 228 -14.00 11.87 21.73
N GLY A 229 -13.67 11.15 20.65
CA GLY A 229 -14.63 10.72 19.62
C GLY A 229 -15.19 11.83 18.73
N SER A 230 -14.85 13.11 18.94
CA SER A 230 -15.38 14.23 18.15
C SER A 230 -14.34 15.11 17.48
N SER A 231 -13.21 15.41 18.14
CA SER A 231 -12.12 16.14 17.49
C SER A 231 -10.77 15.92 18.18
N ILE A 232 -9.71 16.10 17.41
CA ILE A 232 -8.33 16.13 17.89
C ILE A 232 -7.56 17.20 17.13
N THR A 233 -6.70 17.94 17.82
CA THR A 233 -5.83 18.97 17.25
C THR A 233 -4.36 18.57 17.44
N TYR A 234 -3.58 18.72 16.40
CA TYR A 234 -2.12 18.62 16.42
C TYR A 234 -1.55 20.01 16.24
N THR A 235 -0.62 20.40 17.12
CA THR A 235 -0.01 21.74 17.12
C THR A 235 1.45 21.63 16.72
N LEU A 236 1.88 22.46 15.78
CA LEU A 236 3.27 22.52 15.32
C LEU A 236 4.21 22.74 16.52
N ASP A 237 5.30 22.02 16.55
CA ASP A 237 6.37 22.21 17.55
C ASP A 237 7.39 23.21 17.03
N ASP A 238 7.41 24.43 17.57
CA ASP A 238 8.38 25.46 17.20
C ASP A 238 9.83 25.02 17.44
N ASP A 239 10.04 24.10 18.40
CA ASP A 239 11.32 23.52 18.76
C ASP A 239 11.62 22.19 18.04
N TYR A 240 10.86 21.85 17.01
CA TYR A 240 11.06 20.63 16.25
C TYR A 240 12.50 20.51 15.74
N TRP A 241 13.16 19.43 16.11
CA TRP A 241 14.59 19.20 15.88
C TRP A 241 14.95 19.11 14.40
N GLY A 242 14.05 18.54 13.58
CA GLY A 242 14.30 18.21 12.17
C GLY A 242 13.88 19.31 11.16
N LYS A 243 13.47 20.50 11.63
CA LYS A 243 12.90 21.54 10.76
C LYS A 243 13.81 22.05 9.64
N ASP A 244 15.12 21.98 9.85
CA ASP A 244 16.13 22.48 8.91
C ASP A 244 16.74 21.37 8.03
N LEU A 245 16.26 20.11 8.15
CA LEU A 245 16.67 19.01 7.28
C LEU A 245 16.09 19.21 5.87
N GLY A 246 16.87 18.92 4.83
CA GLY A 246 16.42 19.05 3.43
C GLY A 246 15.09 18.34 3.14
N VAL A 247 14.84 17.20 3.78
CA VAL A 247 13.57 16.45 3.69
C VAL A 247 12.37 17.19 4.27
N ASN A 248 12.58 18.21 5.12
CA ASN A 248 11.53 18.95 5.85
C ASN A 248 11.40 20.42 5.43
N VAL A 249 12.41 20.99 4.76
CA VAL A 249 12.36 22.38 4.28
C VAL A 249 11.20 22.52 3.28
N GLY A 250 10.34 23.53 3.49
CA GLY A 250 9.15 23.78 2.66
C GLY A 250 7.95 22.89 3.01
N ARG A 251 8.05 22.05 4.04
CA ARG A 251 7.00 21.14 4.54
C ARG A 251 6.58 21.51 5.97
N ASN A 252 5.49 20.91 6.48
CA ASN A 252 4.97 21.17 7.84
C ASN A 252 4.65 22.66 8.06
N ASN A 253 3.81 23.22 7.16
CA ASN A 253 3.60 24.68 7.13
C ASN A 253 2.43 25.15 8.01
N PHE A 254 1.50 24.28 8.40
CA PHE A 254 0.36 24.65 9.24
C PHE A 254 0.77 24.76 10.71
N GLY A 255 0.35 25.82 11.39
CA GLY A 255 0.54 26.01 12.84
C GLY A 255 -0.28 25.00 13.67
N SER A 256 -1.42 24.56 13.15
CA SER A 256 -2.19 23.46 13.72
C SER A 256 -2.97 22.70 12.65
N ILE A 257 -3.20 21.41 12.91
CA ILE A 257 -4.03 20.53 12.10
C ILE A 257 -5.09 19.92 13.00
N LYS A 258 -6.38 20.19 12.69
CA LYS A 258 -7.52 19.75 13.48
C LYS A 258 -8.40 18.79 12.71
N TYR A 259 -8.61 17.59 13.25
CA TYR A 259 -9.56 16.62 12.71
C TYR A 259 -10.89 16.72 13.42
N LEU A 260 -11.98 16.85 12.64
CA LEU A 260 -13.37 16.87 13.06
C LEU A 260 -14.03 15.55 12.63
N TYR A 261 -14.64 14.81 13.55
CA TYR A 261 -15.19 13.49 13.26
C TYR A 261 -16.66 13.56 12.84
N TYR A 262 -16.97 12.85 11.77
CA TYR A 262 -18.30 12.70 11.19
C TYR A 262 -18.70 11.23 11.15
N SER A 263 -20.00 10.93 11.22
CA SER A 263 -20.51 9.56 11.18
C SER A 263 -20.16 8.83 9.88
N ASP A 264 -20.15 9.54 8.78
CA ASP A 264 -19.91 9.01 7.43
C ASP A 264 -19.51 10.11 6.43
N PHE A 265 -19.10 9.70 5.24
CA PHE A 265 -18.65 10.59 4.17
C PHE A 265 -19.74 11.53 3.63
N ASP A 266 -21.02 11.18 3.69
CA ASP A 266 -22.08 12.04 3.20
C ASP A 266 -22.37 13.18 4.19
N VAL A 267 -22.34 12.87 5.48
CA VAL A 267 -22.41 13.89 6.54
C VAL A 267 -21.18 14.78 6.53
N ALA A 268 -19.98 14.22 6.33
CA ALA A 268 -18.75 15.00 6.19
C ALA A 268 -18.83 15.98 5.02
N PHE A 269 -19.36 15.57 3.86
CA PHE A 269 -19.53 16.50 2.73
C PHE A 269 -20.45 17.67 3.02
N VAL A 270 -21.46 17.48 3.87
CA VAL A 270 -22.30 18.62 4.37
C VAL A 270 -21.44 19.59 5.17
N GLY A 271 -20.55 19.07 6.05
CA GLY A 271 -19.58 19.88 6.80
C GLY A 271 -18.61 20.63 5.89
N PHE A 272 -18.09 19.99 4.84
CA PHE A 272 -17.24 20.64 3.85
C PHE A 272 -17.93 21.85 3.19
N ARG A 273 -19.19 21.67 2.78
CA ARG A 273 -20.00 22.77 2.19
C ARG A 273 -20.30 23.90 3.17
N ALA A 274 -20.33 23.60 4.47
CA ALA A 274 -20.53 24.58 5.53
C ALA A 274 -19.23 25.27 5.99
N HIS A 275 -18.07 24.88 5.43
CA HIS A 275 -16.73 25.31 5.80
C HIS A 275 -16.34 24.89 7.23
N ASP A 276 -16.79 23.71 7.65
CA ASP A 276 -16.32 23.13 8.91
C ASP A 276 -14.86 22.66 8.79
N PHE A 277 -14.44 22.26 7.56
CA PHE A 277 -13.07 21.88 7.25
C PHE A 277 -12.65 22.27 5.82
N ASP A 278 -11.36 22.19 5.51
CA ASP A 278 -10.74 22.94 4.42
C ASP A 278 -10.42 22.09 3.17
N PHE A 279 -10.25 20.76 3.30
CA PHE A 279 -9.83 19.88 2.20
C PHE A 279 -10.71 18.63 2.08
N TRP A 280 -11.04 18.24 0.85
CA TRP A 280 -11.88 17.10 0.53
C TRP A 280 -11.39 16.34 -0.70
N ILE A 281 -11.28 15.01 -0.59
CA ILE A 281 -11.11 14.13 -1.74
C ILE A 281 -12.48 13.60 -2.14
N GLU A 282 -12.94 13.92 -3.34
CA GLU A 282 -14.25 13.52 -3.83
C GLU A 282 -14.18 12.16 -4.54
N THR A 283 -14.68 11.15 -3.88
CA THR A 283 -14.70 9.78 -4.40
C THR A 283 -15.94 9.46 -5.25
N LYS A 284 -17.01 10.29 -5.14
CA LYS A 284 -18.26 10.07 -5.87
C LYS A 284 -18.30 10.89 -7.15
N ALA A 285 -18.13 10.24 -8.31
CA ALA A 285 -18.15 10.89 -9.62
C ALA A 285 -19.44 11.68 -9.87
N LYS A 286 -20.59 11.14 -9.47
CA LYS A 286 -21.88 11.83 -9.59
C LYS A 286 -21.89 13.13 -8.77
N ARG A 287 -21.40 13.11 -7.53
CA ARG A 287 -21.33 14.30 -6.68
C ARG A 287 -20.42 15.33 -7.31
N TRP A 288 -19.24 14.93 -7.79
CA TRP A 288 -18.30 15.81 -8.50
C TRP A 288 -18.95 16.53 -9.68
N ALA A 289 -19.75 15.80 -10.45
CA ALA A 289 -20.41 16.34 -11.65
C ALA A 289 -21.60 17.25 -11.34
N THR A 290 -22.35 17.02 -10.25
CA THR A 290 -23.69 17.60 -10.09
C THR A 290 -23.92 18.35 -8.78
N GLU A 291 -23.12 18.20 -7.75
CA GLU A 291 -23.41 18.73 -6.40
C GLU A 291 -22.53 19.91 -5.98
N TYR A 292 -21.53 20.30 -6.78
CA TYR A 292 -20.67 21.46 -6.53
C TYR A 292 -21.29 22.78 -7.07
N GLU A 293 -22.63 22.91 -6.92
CA GLU A 293 -23.42 24.05 -7.33
C GLU A 293 -23.76 25.01 -6.15
N PHE A 294 -23.15 24.79 -4.98
CA PHE A 294 -23.35 25.63 -3.81
C PHE A 294 -22.59 26.98 -3.92
N PRO A 295 -22.97 28.01 -3.13
CA PRO A 295 -22.45 29.39 -3.29
C PRO A 295 -20.93 29.47 -3.31
N ALA A 296 -20.23 28.87 -2.36
CA ALA A 296 -18.77 28.93 -2.26
C ALA A 296 -18.03 28.25 -3.44
N ALA A 297 -18.64 27.26 -4.07
CA ALA A 297 -18.08 26.67 -5.29
C ALA A 297 -18.30 27.56 -6.52
N LYS A 298 -19.39 28.34 -6.53
CA LYS A 298 -19.72 29.28 -7.64
C LYS A 298 -18.93 30.60 -7.57
N ASP A 299 -18.68 31.10 -6.38
CA ASP A 299 -17.94 32.35 -6.20
C ASP A 299 -16.41 32.16 -6.17
N GLY A 300 -15.94 30.90 -6.20
CA GLY A 300 -14.52 30.56 -6.24
C GLY A 300 -13.84 30.47 -4.87
N SER A 301 -14.60 30.55 -3.76
CA SER A 301 -14.09 30.29 -2.41
C SER A 301 -13.69 28.82 -2.24
N VAL A 302 -14.38 27.91 -2.91
CA VAL A 302 -13.99 26.49 -3.04
C VAL A 302 -13.35 26.28 -4.41
N LYS A 303 -12.12 25.80 -4.41
CA LYS A 303 -11.38 25.36 -5.59
C LYS A 303 -11.70 23.91 -5.87
N ARG A 304 -11.67 23.53 -7.14
CA ARG A 304 -11.84 22.13 -7.59
C ARG A 304 -10.78 21.80 -8.61
N GLU A 305 -10.10 20.70 -8.39
CA GLU A 305 -9.06 20.24 -9.29
C GLU A 305 -9.19 18.73 -9.53
N ALA A 306 -8.99 18.31 -10.77
CA ALA A 306 -8.79 16.93 -11.13
C ALA A 306 -7.30 16.75 -11.41
N VAL A 307 -6.59 16.13 -10.49
CA VAL A 307 -5.15 15.87 -10.60
C VAL A 307 -4.92 14.41 -10.98
N PRO A 308 -3.83 14.08 -11.68
CA PRO A 308 -3.50 12.68 -11.94
C PRO A 308 -3.55 11.88 -10.65
N ASN A 309 -4.23 10.72 -10.68
CA ASN A 309 -4.34 9.87 -9.50
C ASN A 309 -2.96 9.26 -9.18
N PRO A 310 -2.35 9.58 -8.02
CA PRO A 310 -1.05 9.01 -7.64
C PRO A 310 -1.06 7.48 -7.58
N LEU A 311 -2.19 6.87 -7.18
CA LEU A 311 -2.35 5.42 -7.18
C LEU A 311 -2.33 4.82 -8.59
N ARG A 312 -2.64 5.61 -9.64
CA ARG A 312 -2.44 5.18 -11.02
C ARG A 312 -0.97 4.94 -11.34
N SER A 313 -0.08 5.73 -10.75
CA SER A 313 1.37 5.55 -10.92
C SER A 313 1.91 4.34 -10.15
N THR A 314 1.16 3.82 -9.19
CA THR A 314 1.56 2.64 -8.39
C THR A 314 0.82 1.36 -8.78
N GLY A 315 -0.30 1.49 -9.50
CA GLY A 315 -1.22 0.40 -9.79
C GLY A 315 -2.23 0.17 -8.67
N ILE A 316 -3.41 -0.25 -9.04
CA ILE A 316 -4.45 -0.69 -8.11
C ILE A 316 -5.37 -1.68 -8.84
N MET A 317 -5.70 -2.77 -8.20
CA MET A 317 -6.77 -3.66 -8.65
C MET A 317 -7.92 -3.61 -7.67
N GLN A 318 -9.08 -3.17 -8.14
CA GLN A 318 -10.34 -3.20 -7.39
C GLN A 318 -11.27 -4.24 -8.02
N ALA A 319 -11.79 -5.17 -7.24
CA ALA A 319 -12.51 -6.32 -7.76
C ALA A 319 -13.64 -6.81 -6.86
N LEU A 320 -14.60 -7.53 -7.47
CA LEU A 320 -15.38 -8.53 -6.75
C LEU A 320 -14.54 -9.81 -6.69
N VAL A 321 -14.37 -10.34 -5.50
CA VAL A 321 -13.45 -11.44 -5.21
C VAL A 321 -14.24 -12.67 -4.76
N PRO A 322 -14.46 -13.66 -5.64
CA PRO A 322 -15.02 -14.95 -5.26
C PRO A 322 -14.02 -15.72 -4.39
N ASN A 323 -14.51 -16.38 -3.36
CA ASN A 323 -13.68 -17.23 -2.51
C ASN A 323 -13.43 -18.58 -3.19
N ASN A 324 -12.30 -18.72 -3.87
CA ASN A 324 -11.98 -19.91 -4.65
C ASN A 324 -11.71 -21.16 -3.77
N ARG A 325 -11.64 -21.00 -2.44
CA ARG A 325 -11.65 -22.12 -1.48
C ARG A 325 -12.99 -22.85 -1.46
N ARG A 326 -14.07 -22.19 -1.95
CA ARG A 326 -15.46 -22.69 -1.92
C ARG A 326 -15.96 -23.07 -3.30
N ALA A 327 -16.59 -24.25 -3.41
CA ALA A 327 -17.34 -24.57 -4.62
C ALA A 327 -18.59 -23.66 -4.74
N PRO A 328 -18.94 -23.20 -5.95
CA PRO A 328 -18.35 -23.61 -7.22
C PRO A 328 -17.21 -22.68 -7.72
N PHE A 329 -16.74 -21.72 -6.96
CA PHE A 329 -15.75 -20.72 -7.38
C PHE A 329 -14.35 -21.31 -7.61
N ASN A 330 -14.09 -22.52 -7.13
CA ASN A 330 -12.86 -23.28 -7.41
C ASN A 330 -12.75 -23.78 -8.86
N ASP A 331 -13.82 -23.71 -9.66
CA ASP A 331 -13.81 -24.02 -11.10
C ASP A 331 -13.58 -22.72 -11.89
N GLU A 332 -12.52 -22.69 -12.69
CA GLU A 332 -12.13 -21.51 -13.47
C GLU A 332 -13.20 -21.09 -14.47
N ARG A 333 -13.88 -22.03 -15.11
CA ARG A 333 -14.99 -21.75 -16.04
C ARG A 333 -16.14 -21.03 -15.36
N VAL A 334 -16.37 -21.32 -14.08
CA VAL A 334 -17.38 -20.58 -13.28
C VAL A 334 -16.92 -19.15 -13.05
N ARG A 335 -15.64 -18.92 -12.72
CA ARG A 335 -15.11 -17.57 -12.51
C ARG A 335 -15.15 -16.76 -13.80
N GLU A 336 -14.73 -17.35 -14.91
CA GLU A 336 -14.80 -16.72 -16.22
C GLU A 336 -16.26 -16.36 -16.59
N ALA A 337 -17.21 -17.26 -16.37
CA ALA A 337 -18.62 -16.97 -16.59
C ALA A 337 -19.13 -15.76 -15.77
N LEU A 338 -18.65 -15.59 -14.54
CA LEU A 338 -18.99 -14.44 -13.69
C LEU A 338 -18.41 -13.14 -14.24
N ILE A 339 -17.19 -13.17 -14.85
CA ILE A 339 -16.60 -11.99 -15.51
C ILE A 339 -17.42 -11.59 -16.75
N TYR A 340 -17.84 -12.56 -17.58
CA TYR A 340 -18.69 -12.31 -18.75
C TYR A 340 -20.09 -11.79 -18.39
N ALA A 341 -20.56 -12.05 -17.19
CA ALA A 341 -21.86 -11.57 -16.72
C ALA A 341 -21.87 -10.09 -16.27
N LEU A 342 -20.73 -9.41 -16.22
CA LEU A 342 -20.62 -8.01 -15.82
C LEU A 342 -20.75 -7.07 -17.02
N ASP A 343 -21.82 -6.26 -17.09
CA ASP A 343 -21.93 -5.15 -18.07
C ASP A 343 -21.36 -3.86 -17.47
N PHE A 344 -20.01 -3.80 -17.36
CA PHE A 344 -19.32 -2.65 -16.78
C PHE A 344 -19.63 -1.34 -17.52
N GLU A 345 -19.65 -1.34 -18.85
CA GLU A 345 -19.85 -0.13 -19.65
C GLU A 345 -21.22 0.50 -19.40
N THR A 346 -22.27 -0.33 -19.27
CA THR A 346 -23.60 0.17 -18.92
C THR A 346 -23.64 0.69 -17.48
N ILE A 347 -23.00 0.00 -16.53
CA ILE A 347 -22.90 0.44 -15.14
C ILE A 347 -22.13 1.77 -15.07
N ASN A 348 -20.97 1.87 -15.71
CA ASN A 348 -20.16 3.08 -15.74
C ASN A 348 -20.96 4.27 -16.28
N LYS A 349 -21.63 4.09 -17.41
CA LYS A 349 -22.43 5.13 -18.03
C LYS A 349 -23.63 5.55 -17.19
N THR A 350 -24.37 4.60 -16.61
CA THR A 350 -25.67 4.90 -15.98
C THR A 350 -25.57 5.19 -14.48
N GLN A 351 -24.58 4.62 -13.79
CA GLN A 351 -24.42 4.73 -12.34
C GLN A 351 -23.23 5.62 -11.94
N LEU A 352 -22.18 5.66 -12.78
CA LEU A 352 -20.89 6.25 -12.44
C LEU A 352 -20.54 7.47 -13.33
N ASN A 353 -21.49 7.97 -14.15
CA ASN A 353 -21.33 9.13 -15.04
C ASN A 353 -20.17 9.00 -16.06
N ASP A 354 -19.86 7.79 -16.49
CA ASP A 354 -18.80 7.48 -17.47
C ASP A 354 -17.40 7.95 -17.00
N ALA A 355 -17.18 7.97 -15.67
CA ALA A 355 -16.04 8.64 -15.03
C ALA A 355 -14.92 7.70 -14.62
N TYR A 356 -15.02 6.41 -14.95
CA TYR A 356 -14.04 5.40 -14.55
C TYR A 356 -13.58 4.56 -15.74
N SER A 357 -12.40 3.98 -15.61
CA SER A 357 -11.86 2.98 -16.54
C SER A 357 -11.90 1.61 -15.90
N ARG A 358 -12.14 0.56 -16.68
CA ARG A 358 -12.11 -0.81 -16.18
C ARG A 358 -10.69 -1.25 -15.89
N ASP A 359 -10.46 -1.86 -14.73
CA ASP A 359 -9.18 -2.48 -14.40
C ASP A 359 -8.92 -3.69 -15.31
N ASN A 360 -7.76 -3.72 -15.96
CA ASN A 360 -7.33 -4.81 -16.84
C ASN A 360 -5.92 -5.31 -16.52
N SER A 361 -5.34 -4.86 -15.41
CA SER A 361 -4.06 -5.27 -14.86
C SER A 361 -4.02 -4.96 -13.37
N PHE A 362 -3.31 -5.75 -12.58
CA PHE A 362 -3.05 -5.44 -11.17
C PHE A 362 -2.14 -4.22 -11.01
N TRP A 363 -1.37 -3.87 -12.05
CA TRP A 363 -0.52 -2.67 -12.13
C TRP A 363 -1.00 -1.68 -13.19
N PHE A 364 -2.31 -1.56 -13.35
CA PHE A 364 -2.90 -0.74 -14.39
C PHE A 364 -2.33 0.69 -14.42
N GLY A 365 -1.98 1.15 -15.63
CA GLY A 365 -1.47 2.51 -15.86
C GLY A 365 0.02 2.69 -15.61
N THR A 366 0.75 1.62 -15.25
CA THR A 366 2.19 1.62 -15.02
C THR A 366 2.93 0.82 -16.09
N ASP A 367 4.26 0.91 -16.10
CA ASP A 367 5.15 0.08 -16.93
C ASP A 367 5.22 -1.39 -16.50
N LEU A 368 4.68 -1.71 -15.31
CA LEU A 368 4.59 -3.05 -14.74
C LEU A 368 3.39 -3.85 -15.25
N ALA A 369 2.42 -3.20 -15.89
CA ALA A 369 1.22 -3.85 -16.42
C ALA A 369 1.55 -4.74 -17.63
N SER A 370 1.02 -5.96 -17.65
CA SER A 370 1.09 -6.85 -18.82
C SER A 370 0.19 -6.33 -19.95
N ALA A 371 0.65 -6.45 -21.18
CA ALA A 371 -0.12 -6.06 -22.36
C ALA A 371 0.25 -6.93 -23.59
N GLY A 372 -0.68 -7.11 -24.52
CA GLY A 372 -0.43 -7.88 -25.73
C GLY A 372 0.04 -9.31 -25.46
N LEU A 373 0.92 -9.83 -26.31
CA LEU A 373 1.63 -11.09 -26.06
C LEU A 373 2.92 -10.85 -25.28
N PRO A 374 3.43 -11.84 -24.50
CA PRO A 374 4.70 -11.68 -23.81
C PRO A 374 5.86 -11.59 -24.78
N GLU A 375 6.81 -10.68 -24.55
CA GLU A 375 7.98 -10.45 -25.38
C GLU A 375 9.26 -10.28 -24.52
N GLY A 376 10.44 -10.50 -25.13
CA GLY A 376 11.72 -10.28 -24.47
C GLY A 376 11.89 -11.04 -23.18
N GLU A 377 12.38 -10.40 -22.12
CA GLU A 377 12.66 -11.00 -20.82
C GLU A 377 11.39 -11.54 -20.11
N GLU A 378 10.24 -10.86 -20.28
CA GLU A 378 8.95 -11.38 -19.78
C GLU A 378 8.67 -12.78 -20.33
N LEU A 379 8.87 -12.97 -21.66
CA LEU A 379 8.69 -14.27 -22.30
C LEU A 379 9.69 -15.32 -21.77
N ASP A 380 10.95 -14.94 -21.58
CA ASP A 380 11.98 -15.85 -21.06
C ASP A 380 11.65 -16.31 -19.63
N ILE A 381 11.16 -15.39 -18.79
CA ILE A 381 10.70 -15.70 -17.42
C ILE A 381 9.52 -16.65 -17.47
N LEU A 382 8.49 -16.39 -18.27
CA LEU A 382 7.33 -17.26 -18.42
C LEU A 382 7.71 -18.65 -18.97
N GLN A 383 8.65 -18.72 -19.91
CA GLN A 383 9.14 -20.00 -20.42
C GLN A 383 9.85 -20.82 -19.35
N SER A 384 10.48 -20.21 -18.36
CA SER A 384 11.13 -20.91 -17.25
C SER A 384 10.13 -21.64 -16.34
N VAL A 385 8.86 -21.24 -16.35
CA VAL A 385 7.75 -21.82 -15.56
C VAL A 385 6.61 -22.35 -16.43
N LYS A 386 6.84 -22.56 -17.73
CA LYS A 386 5.80 -22.87 -18.73
C LYS A 386 4.91 -24.07 -18.42
N ASP A 387 5.42 -25.04 -17.66
CA ASP A 387 4.67 -26.25 -17.30
C ASP A 387 3.74 -26.01 -16.09
N GLU A 388 3.83 -24.85 -15.45
CA GLU A 388 3.10 -24.44 -14.25
C GLU A 388 2.16 -23.26 -14.48
N VAL A 389 2.09 -22.74 -15.71
CA VAL A 389 1.25 -21.60 -16.08
C VAL A 389 0.31 -21.94 -17.23
N PRO A 390 -0.82 -21.22 -17.39
CA PRO A 390 -1.75 -21.47 -18.49
C PRO A 390 -1.09 -21.35 -19.87
N ALA A 391 -1.28 -22.33 -20.74
CA ALA A 391 -0.60 -22.36 -22.05
C ALA A 391 -1.05 -21.24 -23.00
N GLU A 392 -2.29 -20.77 -22.87
CA GLU A 392 -2.89 -19.71 -23.69
C GLU A 392 -2.21 -18.36 -23.56
N ILE A 393 -1.52 -18.07 -22.43
CA ILE A 393 -0.82 -16.78 -22.23
C ILE A 393 0.29 -16.52 -23.24
N PHE A 394 0.79 -17.56 -23.91
CA PHE A 394 1.83 -17.46 -24.93
C PHE A 394 1.29 -17.12 -26.32
N ASP A 395 0.02 -17.42 -26.59
CA ASP A 395 -0.58 -17.33 -27.91
C ASP A 395 -1.73 -16.33 -28.00
N GLU A 396 -2.36 -16.00 -26.87
CA GLU A 396 -3.52 -15.11 -26.78
C GLU A 396 -3.30 -13.98 -25.76
N PRO A 397 -3.56 -12.71 -26.13
CA PRO A 397 -3.51 -11.62 -25.16
C PRO A 397 -4.68 -11.72 -24.17
N ASN A 398 -4.43 -11.51 -22.89
CA ASN A 398 -5.52 -11.43 -21.91
C ASN A 398 -6.38 -10.20 -22.19
N THR A 399 -7.69 -10.42 -22.38
CA THR A 399 -8.65 -9.35 -22.66
C THR A 399 -9.94 -9.58 -21.88
N LEU A 400 -10.42 -8.54 -21.19
CA LEU A 400 -11.72 -8.59 -20.54
C LEU A 400 -12.87 -8.45 -21.57
N PRO A 401 -13.99 -9.15 -21.35
CA PRO A 401 -15.16 -9.00 -22.20
C PRO A 401 -15.71 -7.58 -22.12
N VAL A 402 -16.02 -7.01 -23.27
CA VAL A 402 -16.64 -5.69 -23.40
C VAL A 402 -18.13 -5.87 -23.73
N ALA A 403 -18.98 -5.18 -22.97
CA ALA A 403 -20.43 -5.13 -23.20
C ALA A 403 -20.84 -3.75 -23.79
N GLY A 404 -21.65 -2.97 -23.10
CA GLY A 404 -22.04 -1.60 -23.46
C GLY A 404 -23.12 -1.48 -24.56
N THR A 405 -23.44 -2.58 -25.24
CA THR A 405 -24.62 -2.67 -26.12
C THR A 405 -25.43 -3.93 -25.82
N PRO A 406 -26.77 -3.91 -26.04
CA PRO A 406 -27.59 -5.09 -25.77
C PRO A 406 -27.20 -6.34 -26.59
N GLU A 407 -26.62 -6.18 -27.78
CA GLU A 407 -26.14 -7.29 -28.59
C GLU A 407 -24.89 -7.92 -27.97
N LYS A 408 -23.86 -7.12 -27.71
CA LYS A 408 -22.59 -7.59 -27.10
C LYS A 408 -22.84 -8.24 -25.76
N PHE A 409 -23.63 -7.59 -24.91
CA PHE A 409 -23.95 -8.16 -23.61
C PHE A 409 -24.70 -9.48 -23.69
N ARG A 410 -25.61 -9.64 -24.64
CA ARG A 410 -26.31 -10.90 -24.89
C ARG A 410 -25.36 -12.00 -25.37
N ASP A 411 -24.35 -11.65 -26.17
CA ASP A 411 -23.33 -12.59 -26.60
C ASP A 411 -22.42 -13.01 -25.42
N ASN A 412 -22.03 -12.07 -24.55
CA ASN A 412 -21.31 -12.35 -23.32
C ASN A 412 -22.11 -13.30 -22.40
N LEU A 413 -23.41 -13.02 -22.19
CA LEU A 413 -24.27 -13.91 -21.38
C LEU A 413 -24.44 -15.30 -21.98
N ARG A 414 -24.44 -15.41 -23.33
CA ARG A 414 -24.46 -16.73 -23.99
C ARG A 414 -23.18 -17.49 -23.74
N HIS A 415 -22.02 -16.83 -23.83
CA HIS A 415 -20.73 -17.43 -23.53
C HIS A 415 -20.65 -17.87 -22.06
N ALA A 416 -21.04 -17.01 -21.12
CA ALA A 416 -21.14 -17.34 -19.69
C ALA A 416 -22.01 -18.59 -19.44
N PHE A 417 -23.14 -18.70 -20.16
CA PHE A 417 -24.03 -19.85 -20.04
C PHE A 417 -23.36 -21.15 -20.51
N GLU A 418 -22.63 -21.14 -21.63
CA GLU A 418 -21.91 -22.33 -22.13
C GLU A 418 -20.79 -22.74 -21.17
N LEU A 419 -20.01 -21.79 -20.62
CA LEU A 419 -19.00 -22.07 -19.58
C LEU A 419 -19.61 -22.74 -18.35
N LEU A 420 -20.75 -22.24 -17.85
CA LEU A 420 -21.45 -22.86 -16.73
C LEU A 420 -21.92 -24.28 -17.05
N LYS A 421 -22.40 -24.51 -18.27
CA LYS A 421 -22.79 -25.84 -18.72
C LYS A 421 -21.61 -26.81 -18.78
N GLU A 422 -20.46 -26.37 -19.28
CA GLU A 422 -19.22 -27.14 -19.28
C GLU A 422 -18.72 -27.42 -17.86
N ALA A 423 -18.95 -26.49 -16.91
CA ALA A 423 -18.67 -26.67 -15.49
C ALA A 423 -19.65 -27.62 -14.79
N GLY A 424 -20.68 -28.12 -15.49
CA GLY A 424 -21.64 -29.10 -14.96
C GLY A 424 -22.91 -28.49 -14.37
N PHE A 425 -23.27 -27.30 -14.82
CA PHE A 425 -24.56 -26.66 -14.48
C PHE A 425 -25.56 -26.81 -15.61
N GLU A 426 -26.84 -26.79 -15.28
CA GLU A 426 -27.93 -26.73 -16.25
C GLU A 426 -29.03 -25.75 -15.80
N ARG A 427 -29.73 -25.19 -16.76
CA ARG A 427 -30.87 -24.31 -16.46
C ARG A 427 -32.12 -25.13 -16.19
N ARG A 428 -32.72 -25.01 -15.00
CA ARG A 428 -34.02 -25.58 -14.62
C ARG A 428 -35.01 -24.45 -14.33
N GLY A 429 -35.88 -24.17 -15.26
CA GLY A 429 -36.78 -23.00 -15.20
C GLY A 429 -35.97 -21.69 -15.27
N THR A 430 -36.04 -20.90 -14.22
CA THR A 430 -35.28 -19.64 -14.08
C THR A 430 -33.94 -19.79 -13.40
N GLN A 431 -33.63 -20.96 -12.81
CA GLN A 431 -32.45 -21.17 -11.98
C GLN A 431 -31.36 -21.96 -12.73
N MET A 432 -30.10 -21.61 -12.47
CA MET A 432 -28.94 -22.40 -12.79
C MET A 432 -28.70 -23.41 -11.67
N VAL A 433 -28.60 -24.70 -12.00
CA VAL A 433 -28.57 -25.80 -11.04
C VAL A 433 -27.39 -26.70 -11.34
N ASP A 434 -26.62 -27.06 -10.31
CA ASP A 434 -25.57 -28.06 -10.39
C ASP A 434 -26.20 -29.45 -10.70
N VAL A 435 -25.76 -30.07 -11.79
CA VAL A 435 -26.33 -31.33 -12.30
C VAL A 435 -26.11 -32.48 -11.32
N LYS A 436 -24.98 -32.50 -10.60
CA LYS A 436 -24.61 -33.57 -9.65
C LYS A 436 -25.40 -33.51 -8.35
N THR A 437 -25.53 -32.29 -7.79
CA THR A 437 -26.13 -32.09 -6.47
C THR A 437 -27.60 -31.72 -6.53
N GLY A 438 -28.08 -31.21 -7.67
CA GLY A 438 -29.43 -30.66 -7.85
C GLY A 438 -29.65 -29.32 -7.13
N LYS A 439 -28.59 -28.70 -6.59
CA LYS A 439 -28.69 -27.42 -5.86
C LYS A 439 -28.64 -26.25 -6.82
N PRO A 440 -29.44 -25.20 -6.59
CA PRO A 440 -29.33 -23.97 -7.35
C PRO A 440 -28.00 -23.26 -7.07
N PHE A 441 -27.48 -22.54 -8.06
CA PHE A 441 -26.30 -21.70 -7.89
C PHE A 441 -26.70 -20.41 -7.19
N THR A 442 -26.46 -20.36 -5.90
CA THR A 442 -26.75 -19.21 -5.04
C THR A 442 -25.52 -18.84 -4.23
N PHE A 443 -25.31 -17.53 -4.00
CA PHE A 443 -24.20 -17.05 -3.14
C PHE A 443 -24.50 -15.65 -2.56
N GLU A 444 -23.71 -15.27 -1.55
CA GLU A 444 -23.79 -13.98 -0.87
C GLU A 444 -22.60 -13.09 -1.29
N ILE A 445 -22.88 -11.82 -1.61
CA ILE A 445 -21.86 -10.77 -1.78
C ILE A 445 -21.86 -9.97 -0.48
N LEU A 446 -20.79 -10.09 0.29
CA LEU A 446 -20.60 -9.41 1.57
C LEU A 446 -20.02 -8.01 1.34
N LEU A 447 -20.64 -6.98 1.93
CA LEU A 447 -20.22 -5.57 1.83
C LEU A 447 -20.29 -4.91 3.21
N ASP A 448 -19.44 -3.92 3.45
CA ASP A 448 -19.50 -3.04 4.63
C ASP A 448 -19.91 -1.60 4.29
N ASN A 449 -19.83 -1.24 3.00
CA ASN A 449 -20.14 0.11 2.53
C ASN A 449 -21.38 0.09 1.63
N PRO A 450 -22.49 0.75 2.04
CA PRO A 450 -23.72 0.77 1.25
C PRO A 450 -23.57 1.46 -0.12
N SER A 451 -22.57 2.32 -0.32
CA SER A 451 -22.35 3.00 -1.61
C SER A 451 -21.93 2.03 -2.72
N LEU A 452 -21.30 0.89 -2.38
CA LEU A 452 -20.90 -0.15 -3.33
C LEU A 452 -22.09 -0.85 -3.97
N GLN A 453 -23.27 -0.80 -3.34
CA GLN A 453 -24.51 -1.35 -3.92
C GLN A 453 -24.88 -0.68 -5.24
N THR A 454 -24.41 0.54 -5.51
CA THR A 454 -24.62 1.24 -6.79
C THR A 454 -24.08 0.42 -7.98
N VAL A 455 -23.02 -0.34 -7.78
CA VAL A 455 -22.42 -1.20 -8.80
C VAL A 455 -22.89 -2.65 -8.66
N VAL A 456 -22.98 -3.14 -7.43
CA VAL A 456 -23.27 -4.56 -7.17
C VAL A 456 -24.74 -4.92 -7.49
N LEU A 457 -25.71 -4.02 -7.27
CA LEU A 457 -27.12 -4.30 -7.60
C LEU A 457 -27.34 -4.56 -9.09
N PRO A 458 -26.86 -3.73 -10.03
CA PRO A 458 -26.94 -4.04 -11.46
C PRO A 458 -26.29 -5.39 -11.81
N TYR A 459 -25.13 -5.70 -11.23
CA TYR A 459 -24.45 -6.98 -11.46
C TYR A 459 -25.28 -8.17 -10.97
N VAL A 460 -25.92 -8.08 -9.81
CA VAL A 460 -26.84 -9.12 -9.30
C VAL A 460 -28.01 -9.33 -10.28
N GLU A 461 -28.55 -8.27 -10.88
CA GLU A 461 -29.61 -8.39 -11.90
C GLU A 461 -29.07 -9.05 -13.19
N ASP A 462 -27.82 -8.80 -13.56
CA ASP A 462 -27.18 -9.42 -14.71
C ASP A 462 -26.96 -10.93 -14.49
N LEU A 463 -26.51 -11.33 -13.32
CA LEU A 463 -26.36 -12.75 -12.93
C LEU A 463 -27.71 -13.49 -12.98
N ARG A 464 -28.79 -12.83 -12.59
CA ARG A 464 -30.14 -13.43 -12.61
C ARG A 464 -30.58 -13.75 -14.04
N LYS A 465 -30.11 -13.02 -15.07
CA LYS A 465 -30.42 -13.30 -16.48
C LYS A 465 -29.91 -14.66 -16.93
N ILE A 466 -28.80 -15.15 -16.36
CA ILE A 466 -28.25 -16.48 -16.61
C ILE A 466 -28.66 -17.52 -15.54
N GLY A 467 -29.54 -17.15 -14.63
CA GLY A 467 -30.13 -18.05 -13.64
C GLY A 467 -29.34 -18.22 -12.35
N ILE A 468 -28.34 -17.39 -12.10
CA ILE A 468 -27.59 -17.34 -10.84
C ILE A 468 -28.31 -16.40 -9.86
N GLU A 469 -28.48 -16.83 -8.61
CA GLU A 469 -29.12 -16.04 -7.56
C GLU A 469 -28.05 -15.54 -6.59
N ALA A 470 -27.56 -14.34 -6.81
CA ALA A 470 -26.70 -13.62 -5.86
C ALA A 470 -27.53 -12.73 -4.93
N SER A 471 -27.11 -12.61 -3.68
CA SER A 471 -27.73 -11.71 -2.68
C SER A 471 -26.65 -10.81 -2.06
N ILE A 472 -27.04 -9.58 -1.68
CA ILE A 472 -26.14 -8.65 -1.00
C ILE A 472 -26.34 -8.76 0.51
N ARG A 473 -25.24 -8.91 1.25
CA ARG A 473 -25.20 -8.85 2.70
C ARG A 473 -24.40 -7.63 3.13
N LEU A 474 -25.09 -6.62 3.64
CA LEU A 474 -24.45 -5.45 4.25
C LEU A 474 -24.29 -5.69 5.75
N VAL A 475 -23.07 -5.48 6.25
CA VAL A 475 -22.68 -5.59 7.66
C VAL A 475 -21.90 -4.35 8.09
N ASP A 476 -21.67 -4.17 9.38
CA ASP A 476 -20.74 -3.15 9.86
C ASP A 476 -19.27 -3.53 9.54
N SER A 477 -18.38 -2.52 9.53
CA SER A 477 -16.98 -2.71 9.15
C SER A 477 -16.23 -3.69 10.07
N SER A 478 -16.57 -3.75 11.36
CA SER A 478 -15.94 -4.70 12.30
C SER A 478 -16.33 -6.14 11.98
N GLN A 479 -17.62 -6.37 11.70
CA GLN A 479 -18.11 -7.69 11.29
C GLN A 479 -17.53 -8.09 9.92
N TYR A 480 -17.46 -7.14 8.99
CA TYR A 480 -16.84 -7.35 7.69
C TYR A 480 -15.41 -7.81 7.84
N GLN A 481 -14.58 -7.03 8.55
CA GLN A 481 -13.16 -7.33 8.73
C GLN A 481 -12.92 -8.68 9.40
N ASN A 482 -13.73 -9.04 10.42
CA ASN A 482 -13.61 -10.34 11.08
C ASN A 482 -13.92 -11.49 10.11
N ARG A 483 -14.98 -11.37 9.31
CA ARG A 483 -15.33 -12.39 8.32
C ARG A 483 -14.29 -12.49 7.20
N VAL A 484 -13.74 -11.36 6.75
CA VAL A 484 -12.67 -11.34 5.74
C VAL A 484 -11.40 -11.99 6.28
N ASN A 485 -11.00 -11.68 7.51
CA ASN A 485 -9.82 -12.27 8.16
C ASN A 485 -9.93 -13.80 8.30
N ASP A 486 -11.15 -14.31 8.53
CA ASP A 486 -11.43 -15.74 8.67
C ASP A 486 -11.82 -16.41 7.34
N PHE A 487 -11.79 -15.68 6.22
CA PHE A 487 -12.24 -16.12 4.90
C PHE A 487 -13.69 -16.65 4.89
N ASP A 488 -14.55 -16.12 5.78
CA ASP A 488 -15.96 -16.50 5.90
C ASP A 488 -16.88 -15.67 4.99
N TYR A 489 -16.74 -15.86 3.70
CA TYR A 489 -17.58 -15.24 2.66
C TYR A 489 -17.64 -16.09 1.40
N ASP A 490 -18.64 -15.85 0.57
CA ASP A 490 -18.72 -16.40 -0.78
C ASP A 490 -18.06 -15.44 -1.78
N MET A 491 -18.37 -14.15 -1.72
CA MET A 491 -17.80 -13.10 -2.53
C MET A 491 -17.71 -11.80 -1.72
N ILE A 492 -16.65 -11.04 -1.90
CA ILE A 492 -16.42 -9.73 -1.26
C ILE A 492 -16.05 -8.68 -2.31
N TRP A 493 -16.03 -7.40 -1.90
CA TRP A 493 -15.41 -6.31 -2.65
C TRP A 493 -14.11 -5.95 -1.97
N GLU A 494 -13.01 -6.08 -2.69
CA GLU A 494 -11.68 -5.73 -2.15
C GLU A 494 -10.82 -5.02 -3.18
N LEU A 495 -9.73 -4.48 -2.69
CA LEU A 495 -8.71 -3.84 -3.50
C LEU A 495 -7.30 -4.24 -3.03
N TRP A 496 -6.38 -4.26 -3.99
CA TRP A 496 -4.95 -4.38 -3.73
C TRP A 496 -4.26 -3.15 -4.28
N ALA A 497 -3.69 -2.35 -3.39
CA ALA A 497 -2.77 -1.28 -3.77
C ALA A 497 -1.40 -1.90 -4.06
N GLN A 498 -0.83 -1.54 -5.20
CA GLN A 498 0.48 -2.00 -5.61
C GLN A 498 1.53 -0.90 -5.44
N SER A 499 2.79 -1.26 -5.57
CA SER A 499 3.90 -0.31 -5.64
C SER A 499 4.54 -0.36 -7.02
N LEU A 500 5.33 0.66 -7.35
CA LEU A 500 6.18 0.65 -8.54
C LEU A 500 7.43 -0.24 -8.37
N SER A 501 7.65 -0.77 -7.17
CA SER A 501 8.64 -1.81 -6.88
C SER A 501 7.98 -2.89 -6.05
N PRO A 502 7.14 -3.74 -6.66
CA PRO A 502 6.51 -4.85 -5.96
C PRO A 502 7.58 -5.79 -5.37
N GLY A 503 7.28 -6.32 -4.19
CA GLY A 503 8.21 -7.15 -3.43
C GLY A 503 7.51 -8.17 -2.53
N ASN A 504 7.87 -8.22 -1.27
CA ASN A 504 7.41 -9.23 -0.30
C ASN A 504 5.90 -9.26 -0.06
N GLU A 505 5.19 -8.14 -0.28
CA GLU A 505 3.74 -8.10 -0.16
C GLU A 505 3.04 -9.04 -1.15
N GLN A 506 3.67 -9.36 -2.28
CA GLN A 506 3.11 -10.28 -3.28
C GLN A 506 2.89 -11.70 -2.71
N PHE A 507 3.75 -12.13 -1.79
CA PHE A 507 3.51 -13.38 -1.07
C PHE A 507 2.27 -13.35 -0.17
N ASN A 508 1.94 -12.18 0.41
CA ASN A 508 0.74 -12.02 1.21
C ASN A 508 -0.52 -11.94 0.36
N TYR A 509 -0.42 -11.42 -0.86
CA TYR A 509 -1.54 -11.25 -1.79
C TYR A 509 -1.90 -12.52 -2.56
N TRP A 510 -0.87 -13.24 -3.06
CA TRP A 510 -1.04 -14.30 -4.06
C TRP A 510 -0.35 -15.62 -3.68
N GLY A 511 0.60 -15.60 -2.75
CA GLY A 511 1.43 -16.77 -2.45
C GLY A 511 0.65 -17.92 -1.80
N SER A 512 0.95 -19.17 -2.19
CA SER A 512 0.30 -20.37 -1.65
C SER A 512 0.42 -20.50 -0.14
N ARG A 513 1.51 -20.00 0.46
CA ARG A 513 1.72 -20.01 1.92
C ARG A 513 0.74 -19.14 2.69
N SER A 514 0.11 -18.14 2.05
CA SER A 514 -0.85 -17.23 2.67
C SER A 514 -2.30 -17.67 2.49
N VAL A 515 -2.55 -18.74 1.71
CA VAL A 515 -3.91 -19.18 1.30
C VAL A 515 -4.84 -19.40 2.49
N ASP A 516 -4.38 -20.05 3.55
CA ASP A 516 -5.18 -20.36 4.75
C ASP A 516 -4.70 -19.60 6.00
N GLN A 517 -3.85 -18.56 5.82
CA GLN A 517 -3.37 -17.75 6.93
C GLN A 517 -4.39 -16.67 7.27
N PRO A 518 -5.06 -16.72 8.43
CA PRO A 518 -6.02 -15.70 8.84
C PRO A 518 -5.40 -14.30 8.83
N GLY A 519 -6.14 -13.33 8.27
CA GLY A 519 -5.68 -11.95 8.13
C GLY A 519 -4.70 -11.71 6.98
N SER A 520 -4.39 -12.71 6.15
CA SER A 520 -3.68 -12.48 4.89
C SER A 520 -4.61 -11.79 3.87
N GLN A 521 -3.99 -11.13 2.89
CA GLN A 521 -4.74 -10.50 1.80
C GLN A 521 -4.89 -11.41 0.57
N ASN A 522 -4.62 -12.72 0.73
CA ASN A 522 -4.95 -13.72 -0.28
C ASN A 522 -6.48 -13.99 -0.28
N TYR A 523 -7.24 -12.94 -0.52
CA TYR A 523 -8.70 -12.97 -0.45
C TYR A 523 -9.31 -14.00 -1.41
N ALA A 524 -8.77 -14.13 -2.61
CA ALA A 524 -9.27 -15.06 -3.61
C ALA A 524 -9.00 -16.54 -3.25
N GLY A 525 -8.04 -16.85 -2.36
CA GLY A 525 -7.65 -18.23 -2.05
C GLY A 525 -6.78 -18.84 -3.13
N ILE A 526 -5.78 -18.08 -3.57
CA ILE A 526 -4.81 -18.52 -4.59
C ILE A 526 -3.79 -19.47 -3.96
N SER A 527 -3.58 -20.61 -4.62
CA SER A 527 -2.54 -21.57 -4.30
C SER A 527 -2.08 -22.21 -5.61
N ASP A 528 -1.02 -21.65 -6.18
CA ASP A 528 -0.52 -22.02 -7.51
C ASP A 528 1.02 -21.97 -7.54
N PRO A 529 1.71 -23.06 -7.91
CA PRO A 529 3.17 -23.10 -7.91
C PRO A 529 3.80 -22.18 -8.96
N GLY A 530 3.14 -21.94 -10.10
CA GLY A 530 3.64 -21.01 -11.13
C GLY A 530 3.62 -19.58 -10.62
N ILE A 531 2.55 -19.19 -9.91
CA ILE A 531 2.47 -17.89 -9.25
C ILE A 531 3.53 -17.76 -8.17
N ASP A 532 3.74 -18.76 -7.31
CA ASP A 532 4.78 -18.75 -6.29
C ASP A 532 6.18 -18.53 -6.90
N ALA A 533 6.48 -19.24 -7.98
CA ALA A 533 7.77 -19.11 -8.69
C ALA A 533 7.93 -17.71 -9.31
N LEU A 534 6.85 -17.09 -9.84
CA LEU A 534 6.89 -15.74 -10.39
C LEU A 534 7.02 -14.68 -9.29
N ILE A 535 6.40 -14.87 -8.13
CA ILE A 535 6.60 -13.98 -6.97
C ILE A 535 8.08 -13.96 -6.56
N GLU A 536 8.75 -15.11 -6.52
CA GLU A 536 10.20 -15.16 -6.24
C GLU A 536 11.00 -14.37 -7.27
N LYS A 537 10.65 -14.42 -8.57
CA LYS A 537 11.30 -13.61 -9.61
C LYS A 537 11.12 -12.12 -9.39
N VAL A 538 9.94 -11.69 -8.91
CA VAL A 538 9.68 -10.28 -8.57
C VAL A 538 10.51 -9.85 -7.35
N VAL A 539 10.47 -10.62 -6.26
CA VAL A 539 11.14 -10.28 -4.99
C VAL A 539 12.66 -10.21 -5.12
N PHE A 540 13.24 -11.11 -5.90
CA PHE A 540 14.70 -11.22 -6.07
C PHE A 540 15.22 -10.63 -7.39
N ALA A 541 14.45 -9.78 -8.06
CA ALA A 541 14.91 -9.08 -9.26
C ALA A 541 16.08 -8.13 -8.92
N ASP A 542 17.18 -8.21 -9.65
CA ASP A 542 18.40 -7.45 -9.36
C ASP A 542 18.36 -6.00 -9.86
N ASP A 543 17.55 -5.72 -10.88
CA ASP A 543 17.43 -4.41 -11.50
C ASP A 543 15.98 -4.10 -11.91
N ARG A 544 15.75 -2.87 -12.44
CA ARG A 544 14.43 -2.40 -12.86
C ARG A 544 13.88 -3.19 -14.04
N ASP A 545 14.68 -3.52 -15.02
CA ASP A 545 14.22 -4.18 -16.24
C ASP A 545 13.74 -5.59 -15.92
N THR A 546 14.52 -6.33 -15.12
CA THR A 546 14.12 -7.66 -14.60
C THR A 546 12.89 -7.58 -13.70
N LEU A 547 12.79 -6.57 -12.83
CA LEU A 547 11.60 -6.36 -12.00
C LEU A 547 10.34 -6.12 -12.85
N VAL A 548 10.44 -5.27 -13.87
CA VAL A 548 9.34 -4.98 -14.80
C VAL A 548 8.94 -6.25 -15.54
N ALA A 549 9.88 -7.02 -16.06
CA ALA A 549 9.62 -8.25 -16.79
C ALA A 549 8.96 -9.32 -15.90
N ALA A 550 9.48 -9.53 -14.68
CA ALA A 550 8.93 -10.47 -13.72
C ALA A 550 7.51 -10.08 -13.25
N THR A 551 7.28 -8.78 -13.04
CA THR A 551 5.96 -8.29 -12.63
C THR A 551 4.93 -8.43 -13.75
N LYS A 552 5.29 -8.13 -15.01
CA LYS A 552 4.44 -8.40 -16.17
C LYS A 552 4.07 -9.87 -16.30
N ALA A 553 5.05 -10.75 -16.08
CA ALA A 553 4.81 -12.19 -16.11
C ALA A 553 3.82 -12.62 -15.01
N LEU A 554 3.99 -12.11 -13.78
CA LEU A 554 3.07 -12.37 -12.67
C LEU A 554 1.67 -11.82 -12.94
N ASP A 555 1.56 -10.56 -13.38
CA ASP A 555 0.28 -9.91 -13.74
C ASP A 555 -0.49 -10.73 -14.79
N ARG A 556 0.21 -11.16 -15.85
CA ARG A 556 -0.38 -11.97 -16.93
C ARG A 556 -0.95 -13.28 -16.42
N VAL A 557 -0.24 -14.00 -15.57
CA VAL A 557 -0.67 -15.29 -15.03
C VAL A 557 -1.83 -15.11 -14.05
N LEU A 558 -1.77 -14.10 -13.17
CA LEU A 558 -2.88 -13.76 -12.27
C LEU A 558 -4.18 -13.46 -13.03
N LEU A 559 -4.09 -12.71 -14.12
CA LEU A 559 -5.25 -12.36 -14.95
C LEU A 559 -5.78 -13.59 -15.71
N ALA A 560 -4.90 -14.43 -16.26
CA ALA A 560 -5.29 -15.61 -17.04
C ALA A 560 -6.09 -16.63 -16.23
N HIS A 561 -5.84 -16.76 -14.94
CA HIS A 561 -6.58 -17.66 -14.05
C HIS A 561 -7.97 -17.17 -13.63
N ASN A 562 -8.38 -15.97 -14.00
CA ASN A 562 -9.70 -15.44 -13.69
C ASN A 562 -10.07 -15.50 -12.20
N PHE A 563 -9.11 -15.29 -11.29
CA PHE A 563 -9.34 -15.41 -9.83
C PHE A 563 -10.33 -14.37 -9.29
N ILE A 564 -10.49 -13.26 -9.98
CA ILE A 564 -11.28 -12.10 -9.55
C ILE A 564 -12.14 -11.58 -10.71
N ILE A 565 -13.12 -10.75 -10.38
CA ILE A 565 -13.92 -9.99 -11.37
C ILE A 565 -13.45 -8.55 -11.31
N PRO A 566 -12.54 -8.11 -12.21
CA PRO A 566 -11.99 -6.76 -12.21
C PRO A 566 -13.09 -5.72 -12.38
N LEU A 567 -13.04 -4.65 -11.58
CA LEU A 567 -14.01 -3.58 -11.61
C LEU A 567 -13.45 -2.33 -12.31
N TYR A 568 -13.06 -1.31 -11.57
CA TYR A 568 -12.68 -0.03 -12.16
C TYR A 568 -11.81 0.81 -11.22
N TYR A 569 -11.13 1.78 -11.80
CA TYR A 569 -10.38 2.78 -11.07
C TYR A 569 -10.66 4.18 -11.63
N SER A 570 -10.30 5.21 -10.85
CA SER A 570 -10.34 6.60 -11.30
C SER A 570 -8.96 7.03 -11.83
N THR A 571 -8.92 7.60 -13.03
CA THR A 571 -7.70 8.19 -13.59
C THR A 571 -7.25 9.45 -12.87
N ASP A 572 -8.18 10.08 -12.13
CA ASP A 572 -7.95 11.36 -11.48
C ASP A 572 -8.34 11.31 -10.00
N TYR A 573 -7.54 11.97 -9.16
CA TYR A 573 -7.98 12.46 -7.86
C TYR A 573 -8.77 13.74 -8.08
N ARG A 574 -10.00 13.75 -7.57
CA ARG A 574 -10.87 14.91 -7.57
C ARG A 574 -10.75 15.56 -6.21
N ILE A 575 -9.95 16.60 -6.11
CA ILE A 575 -9.79 17.36 -4.88
C ILE A 575 -10.62 18.62 -4.90
N ALA A 576 -11.20 18.96 -3.75
CA ALA A 576 -11.87 20.21 -3.50
C ALA A 576 -11.33 20.82 -2.21
N TYR A 577 -11.02 22.10 -2.21
CA TYR A 577 -10.49 22.77 -1.04
C TYR A 577 -10.94 24.22 -0.97
N TRP A 578 -11.02 24.73 0.24
CA TRP A 578 -11.30 26.12 0.47
C TRP A 578 -10.05 26.95 0.16
N ASN A 579 -10.25 28.16 -0.36
CA ASN A 579 -9.17 29.08 -0.72
C ASN A 579 -8.41 29.66 0.50
N THR A 580 -8.73 29.21 1.71
CA THR A 580 -7.98 29.40 2.94
C THR A 580 -6.69 28.58 3.00
N ILE A 581 -6.54 27.61 2.08
CA ILE A 581 -5.32 26.84 1.92
C ILE A 581 -4.84 26.88 0.47
N ALA A 582 -3.54 26.66 0.28
CA ALA A 582 -2.89 26.61 -1.03
C ALA A 582 -1.81 25.53 -1.06
N HIS A 583 -1.34 25.21 -2.27
CA HIS A 583 -0.34 24.18 -2.54
C HIS A 583 0.71 24.68 -3.54
N PRO A 584 1.83 23.97 -3.71
CA PRO A 584 2.81 24.24 -4.78
C PRO A 584 2.15 24.26 -6.16
N ALA A 585 2.74 25.00 -7.10
CA ALA A 585 2.18 25.15 -8.45
C ALA A 585 2.11 23.82 -9.21
N GLU A 586 3.02 22.88 -8.91
CA GLU A 586 3.08 21.54 -9.47
C GLU A 586 3.09 20.54 -8.32
N PHE A 587 2.34 19.46 -8.46
CA PHE A 587 2.37 18.35 -7.52
C PHE A 587 3.53 17.43 -7.84
N PRO A 588 4.10 16.73 -6.84
CA PRO A 588 5.05 15.64 -7.10
C PRO A 588 4.38 14.52 -7.90
N GLU A 589 5.18 13.74 -8.61
CA GLU A 589 4.68 12.73 -9.56
C GLU A 589 3.84 11.63 -8.87
N TYR A 590 4.21 11.27 -7.63
CA TYR A 590 3.61 10.13 -6.92
C TYR A 590 2.77 10.53 -5.71
N GLY A 591 2.36 11.78 -5.60
CA GLY A 591 1.55 12.22 -4.46
C GLY A 591 0.99 13.63 -4.60
N LEU A 592 0.36 14.09 -3.53
CA LEU A 592 -0.05 15.49 -3.34
C LEU A 592 0.85 16.19 -2.32
N ASP A 593 1.71 15.45 -1.66
CA ASP A 593 2.44 15.84 -0.46
C ASP A 593 1.57 16.65 0.53
N PHE A 594 0.32 16.16 0.68
CA PHE A 594 -0.67 16.78 1.56
C PHE A 594 -0.70 16.04 2.92
N PRO A 595 -0.70 16.74 4.04
CA PRO A 595 -0.76 18.20 4.19
C PRO A 595 0.61 18.90 4.18
N ASP A 596 1.71 18.17 4.08
CA ASP A 596 3.05 18.62 4.45
C ASP A 596 3.54 19.81 3.61
N ALA A 597 3.42 19.75 2.28
CA ALA A 597 3.85 20.83 1.38
C ALA A 597 2.81 21.94 1.17
N TRP A 598 1.60 21.79 1.74
CA TRP A 598 0.53 22.77 1.65
C TRP A 598 0.65 23.81 2.76
N TRP A 599 -0.03 24.98 2.62
CA TRP A 599 0.02 26.05 3.61
C TRP A 599 -1.30 26.81 3.73
N SER A 600 -1.48 27.54 4.83
CA SER A 600 -2.60 28.45 5.02
C SER A 600 -2.34 29.76 4.27
N THR A 601 -3.34 30.25 3.52
CA THR A 601 -3.30 31.58 2.89
C THR A 601 -3.58 32.71 3.90
N GLU A 602 -4.00 32.35 5.11
CA GLU A 602 -4.28 33.25 6.22
C GLU A 602 -3.13 33.35 7.23
N ALA A 603 -2.03 32.60 7.00
CA ALA A 603 -0.82 32.70 7.81
C ALA A 603 -0.15 34.08 7.56
N GLU A 604 0.18 34.81 8.66
CA GLU A 604 0.85 36.11 8.62
C GLU A 604 2.37 35.97 8.47
#